data_b1688b39f42d72b501594faf5489e6db
#
_entry.id   b1688b39f42d72b501594faf5489e6db
#
_cell.length_a   1.000
_cell.length_b   1.000
_cell.length_c   1.000
_cell.angle_alpha   90.00
_cell.angle_beta   90.00
_cell.angle_gamma   90.00
#
_symmetry.space_group_name_H-M   'P 1'
#
loop_
_entity.id
_entity.type
_entity.pdbx_description
1 polymer ?
#
loop_
_entity_poly.entity_id
_entity_poly.type
_entity_poly.pdbx_seq_one_letter_code
_entity_poly.pdbx_strand_id
1 'polypeptide(L)'
;LLSVSSRVLSAGGTETQAIGGLLHDAAEDQGGQATLDHIRGRFGKDVAQIVADCTDSWVDPKPAWRPRKEAYLSTLSRKPASSLLVSLADKVDNAEAILSDYRNIGDKLWGRFTGGREGTIWYYRTLSEIFSVVLPGALARQLALTVSDFPA
;
A
#
# COMPACT_ATOMS: atom_id res chain seq x y z
N LEU A 1 6.15 5.04 6.99
CA LEU A 1 5.42 4.34 8.06
C LEU A 1 4.66 5.31 8.97
N LEU A 2 5.29 6.30 9.60
CA LEU A 2 4.62 7.30 10.47
C LEU A 2 3.54 8.08 9.71
N SER A 3 3.82 8.49 8.49
CA SER A 3 2.91 9.18 7.59
C SER A 3 1.67 8.32 7.28
N VAL A 4 1.85 7.03 6.99
CA VAL A 4 0.75 6.08 6.75
C VAL A 4 -0.14 5.96 7.99
N SER A 5 0.44 5.76 9.18
CA SER A 5 -0.31 5.70 10.44
C SER A 5 -1.08 6.98 10.72
N SER A 6 -0.47 8.15 10.49
CA SER A 6 -1.13 9.45 10.63
C SER A 6 -2.33 9.60 9.67
N ARG A 7 -2.20 9.16 8.42
CA ARG A 7 -3.31 9.17 7.43
C ARG A 7 -4.45 8.27 7.86
N VAL A 8 -4.14 7.09 8.39
CA VAL A 8 -5.14 6.15 8.93
C VAL A 8 -5.96 6.84 10.02
N LEU A 9 -5.31 7.48 11.00
CA LEU A 9 -6.00 8.21 12.08
C LEU A 9 -6.82 9.39 11.54
N SER A 10 -6.25 10.18 10.63
CA SER A 10 -6.94 11.32 10.00
C SER A 10 -8.17 10.90 9.18
N ALA A 11 -8.18 9.68 8.66
CA ALA A 11 -9.32 9.09 7.96
C ALA A 11 -10.35 8.43 8.90
N GLY A 12 -10.21 8.59 10.23
CA GLY A 12 -11.12 8.01 11.22
C GLY A 12 -10.82 6.55 11.57
N GLY A 13 -9.62 6.07 11.24
CA GLY A 13 -9.18 4.72 11.61
C GLY A 13 -8.94 4.56 13.11
N THR A 14 -8.99 3.31 13.57
CA THR A 14 -8.78 2.92 14.97
C THR A 14 -7.28 2.86 15.33
N GLU A 15 -6.97 2.79 16.63
CA GLU A 15 -5.61 2.52 17.12
C GLU A 15 -5.03 1.24 16.50
N THR A 16 -5.80 0.15 16.43
CA THR A 16 -5.40 -1.11 15.80
C THR A 16 -4.96 -0.91 14.35
N GLN A 17 -5.71 -0.12 13.59
CA GLN A 17 -5.37 0.20 12.19
C GLN A 17 -4.15 1.12 12.11
N ALA A 18 -3.99 2.07 13.03
CA ALA A 18 -2.82 2.94 13.08
C ALA A 18 -1.54 2.16 13.40
N ILE A 19 -1.60 1.19 14.33
CA ILE A 19 -0.49 0.26 14.61
C ILE A 19 -0.22 -0.60 13.37
N GLY A 20 -1.25 -1.11 12.71
CA GLY A 20 -1.14 -1.81 11.42
C GLY A 20 -0.42 -0.96 10.38
N GLY A 21 -0.73 0.34 10.28
CA GLY A 21 -0.06 1.29 9.39
C GLY A 21 1.42 1.51 9.70
N LEU A 22 1.82 1.44 10.98
CA LEU A 22 3.24 1.48 11.36
C LEU A 22 4.00 0.20 10.98
N LEU A 23 3.33 -0.94 10.92
CA LEU A 23 3.93 -2.25 10.77
C LEU A 23 3.65 -2.92 9.42
N HIS A 24 2.92 -2.27 8.51
CA HIS A 24 2.35 -2.89 7.31
C HIS A 24 3.39 -3.55 6.39
N ASP A 25 4.61 -3.00 6.31
CA ASP A 25 5.72 -3.54 5.51
C ASP A 25 6.62 -4.52 6.29
N ALA A 26 6.42 -4.65 7.61
CA ALA A 26 7.38 -5.37 8.45
C ALA A 26 7.51 -6.86 8.08
N ALA A 27 6.42 -7.53 7.75
CA ALA A 27 6.46 -8.93 7.34
C ALA A 27 7.10 -9.11 5.96
N GLU A 28 6.83 -8.20 5.01
CA GLU A 28 7.39 -8.26 3.67
C GLU A 28 8.90 -8.03 3.64
N ASP A 29 9.39 -7.10 4.47
CA ASP A 29 10.77 -6.61 4.40
C ASP A 29 11.70 -7.17 5.48
N GLN A 30 11.16 -7.74 6.57
CA GLN A 30 11.92 -8.05 7.77
C GLN A 30 11.73 -9.49 8.29
N GLY A 31 11.49 -10.47 7.43
CA GLY A 31 11.52 -11.88 7.84
C GLY A 31 10.20 -12.65 7.75
N GLY A 32 9.27 -12.19 6.97
CA GLY A 32 8.09 -12.96 6.55
C GLY A 32 7.21 -13.42 7.71
N GLN A 33 6.89 -14.71 7.72
CA GLN A 33 5.98 -15.31 8.69
C GLN A 33 6.46 -15.17 10.14
N ALA A 34 7.77 -15.28 10.41
CA ALA A 34 8.31 -15.15 11.77
C ALA A 34 8.05 -13.74 12.34
N THR A 35 8.20 -12.70 11.52
CA THR A 35 7.89 -11.32 11.91
C THR A 35 6.39 -11.14 12.14
N LEU A 36 5.54 -11.73 11.30
CA LEU A 36 4.09 -11.69 11.50
C LEU A 36 3.66 -12.36 12.82
N ASP A 37 4.28 -13.49 13.17
CA ASP A 37 3.99 -14.19 14.42
C ASP A 37 4.43 -13.38 15.65
N HIS A 38 5.55 -12.67 15.57
CA HIS A 38 5.98 -11.69 16.57
C HIS A 38 4.98 -10.54 16.73
N ILE A 39 4.51 -9.98 15.62
CA ILE A 39 3.48 -8.92 15.61
C ILE A 39 2.19 -9.44 16.26
N ARG A 40 1.76 -10.64 15.92
CA ARG A 40 0.58 -11.28 16.51
C ARG A 40 0.70 -11.45 18.03
N GLY A 41 1.86 -11.90 18.50
CA GLY A 41 2.11 -12.08 19.93
C GLY A 41 2.14 -10.77 20.72
N ARG A 42 2.62 -9.69 20.10
CA ARG A 42 2.81 -8.39 20.78
C ARG A 42 1.63 -7.45 20.65
N PHE A 43 0.98 -7.41 19.48
CA PHE A 43 -0.06 -6.42 19.14
C PHE A 43 -1.42 -7.06 18.87
N GLY A 44 -1.52 -8.38 18.96
CA GLY A 44 -2.77 -9.10 18.78
C GLY A 44 -3.05 -9.51 17.33
N LYS A 45 -4.09 -10.35 17.20
CA LYS A 45 -4.48 -10.97 15.92
C LYS A 45 -4.95 -9.96 14.87
N ASP A 46 -5.62 -8.90 15.29
CA ASP A 46 -6.23 -7.95 14.37
C ASP A 46 -5.16 -7.07 13.69
N VAL A 47 -4.13 -6.64 14.43
CA VAL A 47 -2.96 -5.96 13.83
C VAL A 47 -2.23 -6.91 12.88
N ALA A 48 -1.99 -8.16 13.30
CA ALA A 48 -1.32 -9.15 12.44
C ALA A 48 -2.09 -9.43 11.16
N GLN A 49 -3.43 -9.46 11.21
CA GLN A 49 -4.27 -9.64 10.02
C GLN A 49 -4.11 -8.46 9.05
N ILE A 50 -4.12 -7.23 9.55
CA ILE A 50 -3.89 -6.03 8.71
C ILE A 50 -2.53 -6.09 8.02
N VAL A 51 -1.47 -6.43 8.76
CA VAL A 51 -0.12 -6.57 8.20
C VAL A 51 -0.08 -7.67 7.14
N ALA A 52 -0.68 -8.84 7.41
CA ALA A 52 -0.77 -9.93 6.44
C ALA A 52 -1.50 -9.52 5.16
N ASP A 53 -2.60 -8.78 5.28
CA ASP A 53 -3.36 -8.29 4.12
C ASP A 53 -2.62 -7.22 3.31
N CYS A 54 -1.70 -6.47 3.92
CA CYS A 54 -0.86 -5.50 3.22
C CYS A 54 0.34 -6.14 2.51
N THR A 55 0.78 -7.32 2.95
CA THR A 55 1.93 -8.05 2.40
C THR A 55 1.61 -8.63 1.04
N ASP A 56 2.41 -8.33 0.00
CA ASP A 56 2.24 -8.85 -1.35
C ASP A 56 3.20 -10.00 -1.71
N SER A 57 4.18 -10.31 -0.84
CA SER A 57 5.09 -11.44 -0.98
C SER A 57 5.51 -12.00 0.38
N TRP A 58 5.49 -13.33 0.49
CA TRP A 58 5.91 -14.09 1.69
C TRP A 58 7.21 -14.86 1.48
N VAL A 59 7.80 -14.74 0.29
CA VAL A 59 8.98 -15.51 -0.10
C VAL A 59 10.11 -14.60 -0.54
N ASP A 60 11.34 -15.05 -0.30
CA ASP A 60 12.57 -14.44 -0.77
C ASP A 60 13.36 -15.49 -1.57
N PRO A 61 13.76 -15.22 -2.82
CA PRO A 61 13.53 -13.97 -3.55
C PRO A 61 12.05 -13.74 -3.92
N LYS A 62 11.64 -12.46 -3.93
CA LYS A 62 10.27 -12.08 -4.32
C LYS A 62 9.98 -12.53 -5.76
N PRO A 63 8.75 -13.01 -6.07
CA PRO A 63 8.33 -13.34 -7.44
C PRO A 63 8.44 -12.14 -8.38
N ALA A 64 8.34 -12.40 -9.69
CA ALA A 64 8.35 -11.34 -10.71
C ALA A 64 7.34 -10.24 -10.39
N TRP A 65 7.75 -8.97 -10.61
CA TRP A 65 7.00 -7.79 -10.15
C TRP A 65 5.57 -7.75 -10.67
N ARG A 66 5.37 -7.94 -11.98
CA ARG A 66 4.04 -7.80 -12.61
C ARG A 66 3.02 -8.83 -12.12
N PRO A 67 3.30 -10.15 -12.15
CA PRO A 67 2.37 -11.15 -11.62
C PRO A 67 2.06 -10.95 -10.13
N ARG A 68 3.03 -10.52 -9.33
CA ARG A 68 2.84 -10.24 -7.91
C ARG A 68 1.88 -9.07 -7.68
N LYS A 69 2.03 -7.98 -8.46
CA LYS A 69 1.09 -6.84 -8.38
C LYS A 69 -0.31 -7.20 -8.86
N GLU A 70 -0.43 -7.98 -9.93
CA GLU A 70 -1.72 -8.48 -10.41
C GLU A 70 -2.41 -9.38 -9.37
N ALA A 71 -1.67 -10.28 -8.73
CA ALA A 71 -2.19 -11.12 -7.65
C ALA A 71 -2.69 -10.25 -6.48
N TYR A 72 -1.90 -9.26 -6.04
CA TYR A 72 -2.30 -8.34 -4.97
C TYR A 72 -3.59 -7.58 -5.32
N LEU A 73 -3.67 -6.97 -6.51
CA LEU A 73 -4.84 -6.24 -6.99
C LEU A 73 -6.11 -7.12 -6.99
N SER A 74 -5.98 -8.37 -7.42
CA SER A 74 -7.12 -9.32 -7.48
C SER A 74 -7.70 -9.68 -6.12
N THR A 75 -6.95 -9.46 -5.03
CA THR A 75 -7.39 -9.78 -3.67
C THR A 75 -8.09 -8.61 -2.98
N LEU A 76 -7.92 -7.37 -3.44
CA LEU A 76 -8.39 -6.17 -2.74
C LEU A 76 -9.90 -6.19 -2.46
N SER A 77 -10.72 -6.60 -3.43
CA SER A 77 -12.19 -6.63 -3.26
C SER A 77 -12.68 -7.61 -2.19
N ARG A 78 -11.81 -8.51 -1.71
CA ARG A 78 -12.13 -9.52 -0.70
C ARG A 78 -11.55 -9.21 0.68
N LYS A 79 -10.72 -8.16 0.79
CA LYS A 79 -10.10 -7.78 2.06
C LYS A 79 -11.09 -7.01 2.94
N PRO A 80 -11.00 -7.16 4.27
CA PRO A 80 -11.84 -6.40 5.20
C PRO A 80 -11.52 -4.90 5.13
N ALA A 81 -12.53 -4.07 5.39
CA ALA A 81 -12.39 -2.60 5.36
C ALA A 81 -11.28 -2.08 6.26
N SER A 82 -10.99 -2.78 7.38
CA SER A 82 -9.88 -2.44 8.29
C SER A 82 -8.52 -2.50 7.60
N SER A 83 -8.26 -3.56 6.83
CA SER A 83 -7.03 -3.73 6.07
C SER A 83 -6.98 -2.84 4.83
N LEU A 84 -8.15 -2.65 4.18
CA LEU A 84 -8.25 -1.75 3.02
C LEU A 84 -7.90 -0.31 3.37
N LEU A 85 -8.30 0.18 4.56
CA LEU A 85 -7.97 1.55 4.99
C LEU A 85 -6.44 1.74 5.12
N VAL A 86 -5.76 0.79 5.73
CA VAL A 86 -4.29 0.85 5.89
C VAL A 86 -3.59 0.75 4.54
N SER A 87 -4.03 -0.19 3.70
CA SER A 87 -3.49 -0.35 2.34
C SER A 87 -3.70 0.92 1.51
N LEU A 88 -4.89 1.54 1.56
CA LEU A 88 -5.17 2.78 0.84
C LEU A 88 -4.31 3.94 1.35
N ALA A 89 -4.14 4.07 2.68
CA ALA A 89 -3.28 5.10 3.27
C ALA A 89 -1.83 4.98 2.80
N ASP A 90 -1.29 3.76 2.72
CA ASP A 90 0.03 3.49 2.17
C ASP A 90 0.10 3.90 0.67
N LYS A 91 -0.91 3.53 -0.12
CA LYS A 91 -0.89 3.83 -1.56
C LYS A 91 -1.02 5.33 -1.84
N VAL A 92 -1.77 6.07 -1.04
CA VAL A 92 -1.80 7.55 -1.12
C VAL A 92 -0.44 8.14 -0.78
N ASP A 93 0.18 7.70 0.32
CA ASP A 93 1.49 8.19 0.76
C ASP A 93 2.56 7.98 -0.31
N ASN A 94 2.61 6.77 -0.85
CA ASN A 94 3.54 6.40 -1.90
C ASN A 94 3.26 7.14 -3.22
N ALA A 95 2.00 7.32 -3.62
CA ALA A 95 1.65 8.05 -4.85
C ALA A 95 2.07 9.52 -4.76
N GLU A 96 1.85 10.17 -3.63
CA GLU A 96 2.28 11.56 -3.40
C GLU A 96 3.80 11.68 -3.40
N ALA A 97 4.51 10.74 -2.79
CA ALA A 97 5.98 10.71 -2.82
C ALA A 97 6.49 10.54 -4.25
N ILE A 98 5.91 9.63 -5.04
CA ILE A 98 6.23 9.44 -6.46
C ILE A 98 6.02 10.74 -7.25
N LEU A 99 4.87 11.39 -7.08
CA LEU A 99 4.56 12.64 -7.79
C LEU A 99 5.50 13.76 -7.40
N SER A 100 5.82 13.89 -6.12
CA SER A 100 6.78 14.87 -5.60
C SER A 100 8.17 14.64 -6.19
N ASP A 101 8.65 13.40 -6.15
CA ASP A 101 9.95 13.04 -6.70
C ASP A 101 9.99 13.25 -8.23
N TYR A 102 8.91 12.88 -8.93
CA TYR A 102 8.82 13.13 -10.38
C TYR A 102 8.93 14.62 -10.72
N ARG A 103 8.27 15.49 -9.95
CA ARG A 103 8.36 16.95 -10.13
C ARG A 103 9.78 17.50 -9.88
N ASN A 104 10.55 16.82 -9.04
CA ASN A 104 11.92 17.24 -8.70
C ASN A 104 12.98 16.72 -9.67
N ILE A 105 12.88 15.45 -10.11
CA ILE A 105 13.95 14.79 -10.87
C ILE A 105 13.52 14.25 -12.25
N GLY A 106 12.23 14.42 -12.59
CA GLY A 106 11.66 13.98 -13.88
C GLY A 106 11.78 12.47 -14.10
N ASP A 107 11.95 12.09 -15.36
CA ASP A 107 11.97 10.67 -15.77
C ASP A 107 13.09 9.83 -15.15
N LYS A 108 14.11 10.45 -14.55
CA LYS A 108 15.14 9.73 -13.77
C LYS A 108 14.55 8.93 -12.60
N LEU A 109 13.38 9.33 -12.11
CA LEU A 109 12.66 8.63 -11.05
C LEU A 109 12.40 7.16 -11.40
N TRP A 110 11.99 6.90 -12.64
CA TRP A 110 11.46 5.57 -13.03
C TRP A 110 12.48 4.46 -12.96
N GLY A 111 13.78 4.79 -13.04
CA GLY A 111 14.87 3.84 -12.81
C GLY A 111 14.94 3.25 -11.40
N ARG A 112 14.25 3.84 -10.42
CA ARG A 112 14.16 3.32 -9.05
C ARG A 112 13.13 2.20 -8.88
N PHE A 113 12.23 2.03 -9.85
CA PHE A 113 11.12 1.07 -9.77
C PHE A 113 11.32 -0.11 -10.71
N THR A 114 11.16 -1.31 -10.19
CA THR A 114 11.26 -2.56 -10.98
C THR A 114 10.24 -2.59 -12.12
N GLY A 115 9.05 -2.00 -11.94
CA GLY A 115 8.04 -1.88 -12.99
C GLY A 115 8.32 -0.81 -14.05
N GLY A 116 9.37 0.00 -13.85
CA GLY A 116 9.63 1.16 -14.69
C GLY A 116 8.47 2.17 -14.66
N ARG A 117 8.46 3.11 -15.63
CA ARG A 117 7.42 4.12 -15.76
C ARG A 117 6.05 3.50 -16.02
N GLU A 118 5.92 2.74 -17.11
CA GLU A 118 4.64 2.19 -17.55
C GLU A 118 4.00 1.27 -16.50
N GLY A 119 4.80 0.36 -15.91
CA GLY A 119 4.31 -0.54 -14.89
C GLY A 119 3.87 0.19 -13.64
N THR A 120 4.61 1.18 -13.17
CA THR A 120 4.27 1.96 -11.98
C THR A 120 2.98 2.77 -12.20
N ILE A 121 2.87 3.46 -13.32
CA ILE A 121 1.66 4.24 -13.66
C ILE A 121 0.45 3.32 -13.80
N TRP A 122 0.59 2.20 -14.51
CA TRP A 122 -0.46 1.20 -14.61
C TRP A 122 -0.94 0.72 -13.23
N TYR A 123 -0.01 0.39 -12.35
CA TYR A 123 -0.34 -0.13 -11.02
C TYR A 123 -1.13 0.87 -10.19
N TYR A 124 -0.71 2.14 -10.16
CA TYR A 124 -1.41 3.17 -9.38
C TYR A 124 -2.75 3.59 -10.00
N ARG A 125 -2.88 3.59 -11.32
CA ARG A 125 -4.18 3.80 -12.00
C ARG A 125 -5.16 2.69 -11.63
N THR A 126 -4.74 1.43 -11.73
CA THR A 126 -5.58 0.28 -11.35
C THR A 126 -5.96 0.31 -9.86
N LEU A 127 -5.02 0.64 -8.97
CA LEU A 127 -5.31 0.83 -7.53
C LEU A 127 -6.38 1.91 -7.31
N SER A 128 -6.26 3.04 -7.97
CA SER A 128 -7.21 4.14 -7.85
C SER A 128 -8.63 3.73 -8.28
N GLU A 129 -8.75 3.01 -9.39
CA GLU A 129 -10.02 2.47 -9.87
C GLU A 129 -10.63 1.51 -8.85
N ILE A 130 -9.84 0.54 -8.36
CA ILE A 130 -10.32 -0.45 -7.39
C ILE A 130 -10.75 0.22 -6.08
N PHE A 131 -9.90 1.08 -5.49
CA PHE A 131 -10.23 1.74 -4.23
C PHE A 131 -11.43 2.68 -4.32
N SER A 132 -11.68 3.29 -5.47
CA SER A 132 -12.87 4.10 -5.71
C SER A 132 -14.17 3.27 -5.58
N VAL A 133 -14.11 1.96 -5.78
CA VAL A 133 -15.24 1.03 -5.67
C VAL A 133 -15.29 0.35 -4.29
N VAL A 134 -14.14 -0.21 -3.82
CA VAL A 134 -14.14 -1.06 -2.63
C VAL A 134 -14.09 -0.29 -1.32
N LEU A 135 -13.54 0.94 -1.33
CA LEU A 135 -13.49 1.81 -0.15
C LEU A 135 -13.67 3.28 -0.57
N PRO A 136 -14.85 3.67 -1.10
CA PRO A 136 -15.10 5.05 -1.53
C PRO A 136 -15.02 6.02 -0.35
N GLY A 137 -14.38 7.17 -0.54
CA GLY A 137 -14.23 8.18 0.50
C GLY A 137 -13.21 9.27 0.16
N ALA A 138 -12.88 10.09 1.14
CA ALA A 138 -11.94 11.20 0.94
C ALA A 138 -10.55 10.69 0.52
N LEU A 139 -10.07 9.62 1.15
CA LEU A 139 -8.74 9.08 0.89
C LEU A 139 -8.65 8.42 -0.51
N ALA A 140 -9.72 7.73 -0.96
CA ALA A 140 -9.77 7.18 -2.32
C ALA A 140 -9.81 8.30 -3.38
N ARG A 141 -10.55 9.38 -3.13
CA ARG A 141 -10.52 10.57 -3.98
C ARG A 141 -9.15 11.22 -4.03
N GLN A 142 -8.44 11.28 -2.90
CA GLN A 142 -7.07 11.81 -2.84
C GLN A 142 -6.12 10.97 -3.71
N LEU A 143 -6.21 9.63 -3.63
CA LEU A 143 -5.44 8.74 -4.51
C LEU A 143 -5.74 9.03 -5.98
N ALA A 144 -7.03 9.13 -6.34
CA ALA A 144 -7.45 9.39 -7.72
C ALA A 144 -6.91 10.73 -8.26
N LEU A 145 -6.98 11.80 -7.46
CA LEU A 145 -6.44 13.11 -7.83
C LEU A 145 -4.90 13.06 -8.00
N THR A 146 -4.19 12.45 -7.06
CA THR A 146 -2.73 12.32 -7.15
C THR A 146 -2.32 11.52 -8.39
N VAL A 147 -3.02 10.42 -8.68
CA VAL A 147 -2.73 9.57 -9.83
C VAL A 147 -3.09 10.26 -11.16
N SER A 148 -4.10 11.14 -11.18
CA SER A 148 -4.43 11.93 -12.38
C SER A 148 -3.32 12.91 -12.78
N ASP A 149 -2.50 13.33 -11.83
CA ASP A 149 -1.33 14.18 -12.05
C ASP A 149 -0.06 13.41 -12.49
N PHE A 150 -0.11 12.10 -12.55
CA PHE A 150 1.00 11.30 -13.06
C PHE A 150 1.20 11.59 -14.56
N PRO A 151 2.44 11.53 -15.06
CA PRO A 151 2.70 11.79 -16.48
C PRO A 151 1.95 10.80 -17.38
N ALA A 152 1.57 11.30 -18.58
CA ALA A 152 0.89 10.51 -19.61
C ALA A 152 1.78 9.39 -20.16
#